data_dcff8514d3905062d50dd3252e6b86e8
#
_entry.id   dcff8514d3905062d50dd3252e6b86e8
#
_cell.length_a   1.000
_cell.length_b   1.000
_cell.length_c   1.000
_cell.angle_alpha   90.00
_cell.angle_beta   90.00
_cell.angle_gamma   90.00
#
_symmetry.space_group_name_H-M   'P 1'
#
loop_
_entity.id
_entity.type
_entity.pdbx_description
1 polymer ?
#
loop_
_entity_poly.entity_id
_entity_poly.type
_entity_poly.pdbx_seq_one_letter_code
_entity_poly.pdbx_strand_id
1 'polypeptide(L)'
;MTVKSRLLELLEQHKGETLSGEDIGRELSCTRAAVWKAVNSLRQEGYPIEAGPNRGYMLARESNLISAEGIRLFLEDPQVEIKIFDAISSTNLEARQLAVSGMAGHGSFVVAMEQTAGRGRRGREFYSPKGSGIYLSVILEPKGTLEGSLLITTAAATAVYKAVKEVCGVKLGIKWVNDLYKDNRKVCGILTEAVTDFESGNIEFAIV
;
A
#
# COMPACT_ATOMS: atom_id res chain seq x y z
N MET A 1 17.20 3.01 7.62
CA MET A 1 16.24 1.98 8.12
C MET A 1 16.62 1.56 9.53
N THR A 2 15.64 1.35 10.43
CA THR A 2 15.88 0.87 11.80
C THR A 2 16.02 -0.66 11.81
N VAL A 3 16.58 -1.24 12.91
CA VAL A 3 16.60 -2.70 13.10
C VAL A 3 15.19 -3.30 13.04
N LYS A 4 14.19 -2.60 13.59
CA LYS A 4 12.78 -3.03 13.56
C LYS A 4 12.25 -3.13 12.12
N SER A 5 12.48 -2.13 11.30
CA SER A 5 12.05 -2.07 9.90
C SER A 5 12.71 -3.18 9.07
N ARG A 6 14.04 -3.37 9.21
CA ARG A 6 14.76 -4.44 8.52
C ARG A 6 14.31 -5.84 8.98
N LEU A 7 14.01 -5.99 10.27
CA LEU A 7 13.45 -7.24 10.79
C LEU A 7 12.06 -7.53 10.20
N LEU A 8 11.19 -6.51 10.11
CA LEU A 8 9.87 -6.70 9.53
C LEU A 8 9.97 -7.10 8.06
N GLU A 9 10.83 -6.43 7.29
CA GLU A 9 11.09 -6.78 5.89
C GLU A 9 11.54 -8.24 5.75
N LEU A 10 12.50 -8.69 6.57
CA LEU A 10 12.98 -10.07 6.57
C LEU A 10 11.86 -11.07 6.92
N LEU A 11 11.03 -10.75 7.92
CA LEU A 11 9.89 -11.59 8.31
C LEU A 11 8.79 -11.65 7.26
N GLU A 12 8.55 -10.56 6.52
CA GLU A 12 7.60 -10.53 5.39
C GLU A 12 8.14 -11.36 4.21
N GLN A 13 9.44 -11.30 3.91
CA GLN A 13 10.08 -12.15 2.88
C GLN A 13 9.92 -13.64 3.18
N HIS A 14 10.02 -14.01 4.47
CA HIS A 14 9.95 -15.38 4.97
C HIS A 14 8.64 -15.67 5.72
N LYS A 15 7.54 -15.06 5.29
CA LYS A 15 6.24 -15.18 5.97
C LYS A 15 5.77 -16.63 6.06
N GLY A 16 5.52 -17.09 7.27
CA GLY A 16 5.16 -18.48 7.56
C GLY A 16 6.36 -19.43 7.74
N GLU A 17 7.60 -18.89 7.67
CA GLU A 17 8.82 -19.63 7.94
C GLU A 17 9.42 -19.21 9.28
N THR A 18 10.07 -20.14 9.96
CA THR A 18 10.72 -19.86 11.25
C THR A 18 12.19 -19.50 11.03
N LEU A 19 12.58 -18.30 11.46
CA LEU A 19 13.94 -17.79 11.40
C LEU A 19 14.58 -17.84 12.79
N SER A 20 15.81 -18.36 12.92
CA SER A 20 16.49 -18.33 14.21
C SER A 20 16.90 -16.91 14.60
N GLY A 21 16.85 -16.59 15.89
CA GLY A 21 17.30 -15.26 16.36
C GLY A 21 18.78 -15.00 16.13
N GLU A 22 19.59 -16.05 15.91
CA GLU A 22 21.00 -15.96 15.56
C GLU A 22 21.19 -15.59 14.08
N ASP A 23 20.47 -16.26 13.18
CA ASP A 23 20.52 -15.98 11.75
C ASP A 23 20.01 -14.57 11.46
N ILE A 24 18.88 -14.18 12.08
CA ILE A 24 18.37 -12.80 12.02
C ILE A 24 19.43 -11.80 12.49
N GLY A 25 20.08 -12.07 13.64
CA GLY A 25 21.12 -11.19 14.17
C GLY A 25 22.31 -11.05 13.23
N ARG A 26 22.72 -12.15 12.59
CA ARG A 26 23.79 -12.18 11.59
C ARG A 26 23.42 -11.38 10.34
N GLU A 27 22.26 -11.63 9.77
CA GLU A 27 21.79 -10.98 8.56
C GLU A 27 21.58 -9.47 8.76
N LEU A 28 20.97 -9.09 9.88
CA LEU A 28 20.75 -7.68 10.21
C LEU A 28 21.99 -6.99 10.83
N SER A 29 23.11 -7.70 11.02
CA SER A 29 24.31 -7.19 11.68
C SER A 29 24.00 -6.56 13.04
N CYS A 30 23.22 -7.24 13.88
CA CYS A 30 22.79 -6.75 15.18
C CYS A 30 22.81 -7.86 16.26
N THR A 31 22.71 -7.46 17.53
CA THR A 31 22.71 -8.41 18.65
C THR A 31 21.37 -9.15 18.80
N ARG A 32 21.39 -10.35 19.38
CA ARG A 32 20.16 -11.09 19.76
C ARG A 32 19.21 -10.26 20.64
N ALA A 33 19.76 -9.41 21.53
CA ALA A 33 18.98 -8.51 22.36
C ALA A 33 18.25 -7.44 21.50
N ALA A 34 18.90 -6.93 20.46
CA ALA A 34 18.28 -5.97 19.53
C ALA A 34 17.15 -6.64 18.71
N VAL A 35 17.35 -7.88 18.25
CA VAL A 35 16.30 -8.68 17.59
C VAL A 35 15.11 -8.87 18.52
N TRP A 36 15.34 -9.31 19.75
CA TRP A 36 14.26 -9.50 20.74
C TRP A 36 13.47 -8.22 21.00
N LYS A 37 14.16 -7.08 21.16
CA LYS A 37 13.53 -5.77 21.35
C LYS A 37 12.67 -5.38 20.14
N ALA A 38 13.18 -5.60 18.93
CA ALA A 38 12.46 -5.32 17.69
C ALA A 38 11.21 -6.21 17.54
N VAL A 39 11.32 -7.51 17.82
CA VAL A 39 10.18 -8.45 17.83
C VAL A 39 9.09 -7.99 18.81
N ASN A 40 9.49 -7.62 20.04
CA ASN A 40 8.51 -7.17 21.02
C ASN A 40 7.82 -5.86 20.60
N SER A 41 8.54 -4.93 19.97
CA SER A 41 7.94 -3.71 19.41
C SER A 41 6.92 -4.04 18.32
N LEU A 42 7.25 -4.93 17.38
CA LEU A 42 6.33 -5.36 16.32
C LEU A 42 5.10 -6.07 16.89
N ARG A 43 5.26 -6.89 17.92
CA ARG A 43 4.11 -7.52 18.61
C ARG A 43 3.19 -6.50 19.28
N GLN A 44 3.75 -5.45 19.89
CA GLN A 44 2.97 -4.35 20.46
C GLN A 44 2.20 -3.57 19.37
N GLU A 45 2.72 -3.54 18.15
CA GLU A 45 2.05 -2.97 16.97
C GLU A 45 1.05 -3.93 16.33
N GLY A 46 0.84 -5.13 16.93
CA GLY A 46 -0.17 -6.09 16.50
C GLY A 46 0.32 -7.16 15.54
N TYR A 47 1.62 -7.18 15.15
CA TYR A 47 2.13 -8.22 14.27
C TYR A 47 2.08 -9.60 14.97
N PRO A 48 1.43 -10.60 14.35
CA PRO A 48 1.33 -11.95 14.93
C PRO A 48 2.66 -12.70 14.71
N ILE A 49 3.68 -12.33 15.50
CA ILE A 49 4.98 -12.99 15.46
C ILE A 49 5.00 -14.09 16.51
N GLU A 50 5.09 -15.33 16.07
CA GLU A 50 5.26 -16.48 16.94
C GLU A 50 6.73 -16.60 17.38
N ALA A 51 6.95 -17.10 18.60
CA ALA A 51 8.26 -17.44 19.11
C ALA A 51 8.16 -18.66 20.01
N GLY A 52 9.14 -19.56 19.91
CA GLY A 52 9.25 -20.70 20.80
C GLY A 52 10.65 -20.81 21.40
N PRO A 53 10.80 -21.47 22.57
CA PRO A 53 12.10 -21.77 23.13
C PRO A 53 12.95 -22.52 22.08
N ASN A 54 14.10 -21.96 21.72
CA ASN A 54 15.02 -22.50 20.70
C ASN A 54 14.44 -22.68 19.28
N ARG A 55 13.25 -22.11 18.99
CA ARG A 55 12.60 -22.24 17.68
C ARG A 55 12.73 -21.01 16.78
N GLY A 56 13.13 -19.85 17.35
CA GLY A 56 13.23 -18.60 16.59
C GLY A 56 11.92 -17.84 16.52
N TYR A 57 11.76 -17.04 15.46
CA TYR A 57 10.63 -16.14 15.22
C TYR A 57 10.00 -16.41 13.87
N MET A 58 8.67 -16.32 13.78
CA MET A 58 7.92 -16.54 12.56
C MET A 58 6.77 -15.52 12.51
N LEU A 59 6.66 -14.76 11.42
CA LEU A 59 5.45 -14.01 11.14
C LEU A 59 4.38 -14.97 10.63
N ALA A 60 3.23 -15.00 11.29
CA ALA A 60 2.16 -15.93 10.95
C ALA A 60 1.74 -15.75 9.47
N ARG A 61 1.56 -16.87 8.76
CA ARG A 61 1.20 -16.86 7.33
C ARG A 61 -0.14 -16.15 7.07
N GLU A 62 -1.06 -16.26 8.02
CA GLU A 62 -2.41 -15.68 7.98
C GLU A 62 -2.44 -14.19 8.36
N SER A 63 -1.28 -13.60 8.68
CA SER A 63 -1.22 -12.16 8.95
C SER A 63 -1.72 -11.38 7.75
N ASN A 64 -2.75 -10.58 7.97
CA ASN A 64 -3.35 -9.67 6.97
C ASN A 64 -3.00 -8.20 7.25
N LEU A 65 -2.02 -7.96 8.12
CA LEU A 65 -1.52 -6.61 8.36
C LEU A 65 -0.76 -6.12 7.14
N ILE A 66 -1.07 -4.90 6.74
CA ILE A 66 -0.39 -4.23 5.63
C ILE A 66 0.78 -3.44 6.21
N SER A 67 1.98 -3.68 5.69
CA SER A 67 3.21 -2.96 6.07
C SER A 67 3.87 -2.33 4.85
N ALA A 68 4.57 -1.22 5.04
CA ALA A 68 5.35 -0.60 3.98
C ALA A 68 6.47 -1.55 3.52
N GLU A 69 7.05 -2.29 4.45
CA GLU A 69 8.07 -3.29 4.20
C GLU A 69 7.53 -4.42 3.31
N GLY A 70 6.36 -4.96 3.63
CA GLY A 70 5.71 -6.00 2.82
C GLY A 70 5.34 -5.52 1.42
N ILE A 71 4.86 -4.27 1.27
CA ILE A 71 4.55 -3.69 -0.05
C ILE A 71 5.84 -3.54 -0.87
N ARG A 72 6.94 -3.07 -0.28
CA ARG A 72 8.22 -2.87 -0.99
C ARG A 72 8.76 -4.12 -1.65
N LEU A 73 8.49 -5.31 -1.12
CA LEU A 73 8.95 -6.59 -1.70
C LEU A 73 8.43 -6.83 -3.12
N PHE A 74 7.35 -6.15 -3.50
CA PHE A 74 6.69 -6.32 -4.81
C PHE A 74 6.87 -5.11 -5.74
N LEU A 75 7.65 -4.09 -5.32
CA LEU A 75 7.88 -2.90 -6.12
C LEU A 75 9.20 -3.01 -6.90
N GLU A 76 9.19 -2.54 -8.15
CA GLU A 76 10.40 -2.41 -8.97
C GLU A 76 11.35 -1.35 -8.39
N ASP A 77 10.82 -0.24 -7.89
CA ASP A 77 11.56 0.79 -7.17
C ASP A 77 11.21 0.76 -5.68
N PRO A 78 12.06 0.19 -4.81
CA PRO A 78 11.83 0.13 -3.37
C PRO A 78 12.05 1.48 -2.66
N GLN A 79 12.54 2.51 -3.37
CA GLN A 79 12.82 3.83 -2.76
C GLN A 79 11.60 4.75 -2.68
N VAL A 80 10.51 4.38 -3.34
CA VAL A 80 9.26 5.17 -3.29
C VAL A 80 8.73 5.30 -1.87
N GLU A 81 8.15 6.45 -1.57
CA GLU A 81 7.57 6.71 -0.24
C GLU A 81 6.26 5.94 -0.10
N ILE A 82 6.10 5.22 1.02
CA ILE A 82 4.89 4.48 1.37
C ILE A 82 4.41 4.95 2.74
N LYS A 83 3.24 5.55 2.77
CA LYS A 83 2.56 5.99 4.00
C LYS A 83 1.37 5.08 4.29
N ILE A 84 1.34 4.52 5.51
CA ILE A 84 0.23 3.67 5.97
C ILE A 84 -0.44 4.31 7.17
N PHE A 85 -1.77 4.36 7.14
CA PHE A 85 -2.60 4.96 8.16
C PHE A 85 -3.66 3.96 8.65
N ASP A 86 -3.91 3.95 9.95
CA ASP A 86 -5.03 3.18 10.51
C ASP A 86 -6.38 3.77 10.05
N ALA A 87 -6.53 5.09 10.12
CA ALA A 87 -7.68 5.81 9.62
C ALA A 87 -7.28 7.22 9.17
N ILE A 88 -7.82 7.65 8.03
CA ILE A 88 -7.71 9.02 7.53
C ILE A 88 -9.01 9.44 6.85
N SER A 89 -9.12 10.73 6.50
CA SER A 89 -10.30 11.21 5.78
C SER A 89 -10.40 10.61 4.38
N SER A 90 -9.31 10.66 3.60
CA SER A 90 -9.23 10.12 2.24
C SER A 90 -7.77 9.93 1.84
N THR A 91 -7.45 8.77 1.26
CA THR A 91 -6.12 8.48 0.71
C THR A 91 -5.73 9.45 -0.41
N ASN A 92 -6.69 9.82 -1.28
CA ASN A 92 -6.46 10.81 -2.33
C ASN A 92 -6.13 12.19 -1.78
N LEU A 93 -6.82 12.62 -0.73
CA LEU A 93 -6.57 13.93 -0.12
C LEU A 93 -5.17 13.98 0.49
N GLU A 94 -4.80 12.94 1.24
CA GLU A 94 -3.46 12.84 1.84
C GLU A 94 -2.37 12.76 0.76
N ALA A 95 -2.54 11.92 -0.26
CA ALA A 95 -1.60 11.81 -1.38
C ALA A 95 -1.39 13.16 -2.08
N ARG A 96 -2.48 13.92 -2.29
CA ARG A 96 -2.40 15.26 -2.86
C ARG A 96 -1.60 16.21 -1.97
N GLN A 97 -1.82 16.20 -0.66
CA GLN A 97 -1.09 17.07 0.27
C GLN A 97 0.41 16.74 0.28
N LEU A 98 0.76 15.46 0.28
CA LEU A 98 2.14 14.99 0.22
C LEU A 98 2.83 15.39 -1.09
N ALA A 99 2.14 15.25 -2.23
CA ALA A 99 2.66 15.65 -3.54
C ALA A 99 2.91 17.17 -3.59
N VAL A 100 1.91 17.97 -3.28
CA VAL A 100 2.01 19.45 -3.32
C VAL A 100 3.07 19.99 -2.35
N SER A 101 3.26 19.35 -1.20
CA SER A 101 4.31 19.75 -0.24
C SER A 101 5.71 19.24 -0.58
N GLY A 102 5.86 18.45 -1.66
CA GLY A 102 7.14 17.86 -2.04
C GLY A 102 7.62 16.73 -1.10
N MET A 103 6.74 16.24 -0.21
CA MET A 103 7.07 15.15 0.71
C MET A 103 6.96 13.76 0.08
N ALA A 104 6.28 13.64 -1.06
CA ALA A 104 6.19 12.40 -1.82
C ALA A 104 6.04 12.72 -3.31
N GLY A 105 6.71 11.96 -4.16
CA GLY A 105 6.73 12.14 -5.62
C GLY A 105 6.17 10.95 -6.38
N HIS A 106 6.52 10.86 -7.66
CA HIS A 106 6.08 9.81 -8.56
C HIS A 106 6.27 8.39 -7.98
N GLY A 107 5.26 7.55 -8.10
CA GLY A 107 5.26 6.17 -7.63
C GLY A 107 4.96 6.01 -6.15
N SER A 108 4.87 7.10 -5.35
CA SER A 108 4.58 7.02 -3.92
C SER A 108 3.15 6.55 -3.63
N PHE A 109 2.98 5.83 -2.51
CA PHE A 109 1.72 5.23 -2.08
C PHE A 109 1.22 5.84 -0.77
N VAL A 110 -0.08 6.05 -0.69
CA VAL A 110 -0.82 6.29 0.55
C VAL A 110 -1.83 5.16 0.73
N VAL A 111 -1.74 4.43 1.82
CA VAL A 111 -2.62 3.30 2.15
C VAL A 111 -3.32 3.58 3.47
N ALA A 112 -4.60 3.24 3.56
CA ALA A 112 -5.36 3.34 4.80
C ALA A 112 -6.16 2.08 5.07
N MET A 113 -6.34 1.74 6.37
CA MET A 113 -7.21 0.65 6.79
C MET A 113 -8.67 1.08 6.84
N GLU A 114 -8.92 2.41 6.93
CA GLU A 114 -10.23 3.04 6.96
C GLU A 114 -10.18 4.44 6.35
N GLN A 115 -11.24 4.82 5.63
CA GLN A 115 -11.45 6.22 5.25
C GLN A 115 -12.74 6.74 5.87
N THR A 116 -12.65 7.84 6.64
CA THR A 116 -13.81 8.45 7.31
C THR A 116 -14.61 9.36 6.38
N ALA A 117 -14.03 9.78 5.27
CA ALA A 117 -14.67 10.61 4.23
C ALA A 117 -14.22 10.18 2.84
N GLY A 118 -14.28 8.85 2.56
CA GLY A 118 -13.95 8.29 1.28
C GLY A 118 -14.77 8.90 0.14
N ARG A 119 -14.14 9.22 -0.99
CA ARG A 119 -14.75 9.94 -2.10
C ARG A 119 -14.79 9.12 -3.38
N GLY A 120 -15.89 9.23 -4.07
CA GLY A 120 -16.08 8.76 -5.43
C GLY A 120 -16.28 9.92 -6.42
N ARG A 121 -16.47 9.57 -7.69
CA ARG A 121 -16.73 10.55 -8.75
C ARG A 121 -18.01 11.34 -8.50
N ARG A 122 -18.02 12.62 -8.92
CA ARG A 122 -19.17 13.54 -8.83
C ARG A 122 -19.66 13.74 -7.39
N GLY A 123 -18.76 13.80 -6.42
CA GLY A 123 -19.09 14.05 -5.01
C GLY A 123 -19.81 12.91 -4.28
N ARG A 124 -19.86 11.70 -4.86
CA ARG A 124 -20.43 10.54 -4.17
C ARG A 124 -19.52 10.08 -3.05
N GLU A 125 -20.11 9.63 -1.96
CA GLU A 125 -19.37 8.96 -0.91
C GLU A 125 -18.88 7.58 -1.37
N PHE A 126 -17.72 7.17 -0.87
CA PHE A 126 -17.18 5.83 -1.01
C PHE A 126 -17.02 5.21 0.38
N TYR A 127 -17.92 4.30 0.71
CA TYR A 127 -17.92 3.63 2.02
C TYR A 127 -16.66 2.79 2.19
N SER A 128 -15.87 3.08 3.22
CA SER A 128 -14.51 2.57 3.39
C SER A 128 -14.23 2.14 4.84
N PRO A 129 -15.00 1.18 5.41
CA PRO A 129 -14.82 0.75 6.80
C PRO A 129 -13.58 -0.13 6.97
N LYS A 130 -13.01 -0.14 8.17
CA LYS A 130 -11.87 -0.97 8.53
C LYS A 130 -12.16 -2.46 8.29
N GLY A 131 -11.19 -3.17 7.73
CA GLY A 131 -11.23 -4.63 7.55
C GLY A 131 -12.08 -5.14 6.38
N SER A 132 -12.67 -4.26 5.57
CA SER A 132 -13.53 -4.66 4.44
C SER A 132 -12.93 -4.42 3.06
N GLY A 133 -11.80 -3.74 2.97
CA GLY A 133 -11.17 -3.42 1.70
C GLY A 133 -9.74 -2.91 1.86
N ILE A 134 -9.12 -2.65 0.72
CA ILE A 134 -7.84 -1.97 0.59
C ILE A 134 -8.12 -0.57 0.04
N TYR A 135 -7.70 0.45 0.76
CA TYR A 135 -7.84 1.85 0.35
C TYR A 135 -6.47 2.41 0.10
N LEU A 136 -6.16 2.67 -1.16
CA LEU A 136 -4.84 3.15 -1.53
C LEU A 136 -4.93 4.24 -2.59
N SER A 137 -3.96 5.14 -2.57
CA SER A 137 -3.75 6.11 -3.64
C SER A 137 -2.29 6.11 -4.07
N VAL A 138 -2.07 6.32 -5.36
CA VAL A 138 -0.74 6.42 -5.97
C VAL A 138 -0.56 7.83 -6.51
N ILE A 139 0.61 8.41 -6.28
CA ILE A 139 1.02 9.71 -6.83
C ILE A 139 1.74 9.43 -8.15
N LEU A 140 1.27 10.03 -9.22
CA LEU A 140 1.89 9.94 -10.54
C LEU A 140 2.24 11.35 -11.04
N GLU A 141 3.36 11.47 -11.73
CA GLU A 141 3.80 12.68 -12.43
C GLU A 141 3.71 12.42 -13.94
N PRO A 142 2.56 12.63 -14.57
CA PRO A 142 2.38 12.35 -15.98
C PRO A 142 3.18 13.38 -16.81
N LYS A 143 4.01 12.88 -17.73
CA LYS A 143 4.65 13.73 -18.72
C LYS A 143 3.67 13.95 -19.87
N GLY A 144 2.80 14.99 -19.79
CA GLY A 144 1.88 15.26 -20.88
C GLY A 144 0.57 15.97 -20.51
N THR A 145 -0.36 16.01 -21.46
CA THR A 145 -1.61 16.74 -21.42
C THR A 145 -2.73 16.02 -20.67
N LEU A 146 -3.86 16.73 -20.43
CA LEU A 146 -5.11 16.22 -19.82
C LEU A 146 -5.67 14.94 -20.44
N GLU A 147 -5.40 14.68 -21.72
CA GLU A 147 -5.82 13.44 -22.40
C GLU A 147 -5.18 12.18 -21.77
N GLY A 148 -4.00 12.31 -21.17
CA GLY A 148 -3.36 11.22 -20.41
C GLY A 148 -4.13 10.77 -19.16
N SER A 149 -4.99 11.61 -18.58
CA SER A 149 -5.68 11.27 -17.32
C SER A 149 -6.71 10.14 -17.48
N LEU A 150 -7.36 10.01 -18.63
CA LEU A 150 -8.26 8.88 -18.92
C LEU A 150 -7.47 7.59 -19.08
N LEU A 151 -6.28 7.65 -19.69
CA LEU A 151 -5.38 6.50 -19.80
C LEU A 151 -4.88 6.05 -18.44
N ILE A 152 -4.59 6.97 -17.53
CA ILE A 152 -4.18 6.65 -16.15
C ILE A 152 -5.28 5.84 -15.44
N THR A 153 -6.52 6.29 -15.50
CA THR A 153 -7.66 5.59 -14.88
C THR A 153 -7.83 4.18 -15.43
N THR A 154 -7.73 4.01 -16.76
CA THR A 154 -7.86 2.69 -17.39
C THR A 154 -6.65 1.78 -17.14
N ALA A 155 -5.45 2.35 -17.07
CA ALA A 155 -4.24 1.63 -16.68
C ALA A 155 -4.36 1.11 -15.24
N ALA A 156 -4.82 1.96 -14.30
CA ALA A 156 -5.07 1.56 -12.93
C ALA A 156 -6.13 0.44 -12.83
N ALA A 157 -7.24 0.55 -13.57
CA ALA A 157 -8.26 -0.51 -13.63
C ALA A 157 -7.68 -1.83 -14.16
N THR A 158 -6.82 -1.76 -15.18
CA THR A 158 -6.15 -2.92 -15.75
C THR A 158 -5.14 -3.54 -14.76
N ALA A 159 -4.39 -2.71 -14.03
CA ALA A 159 -3.44 -3.15 -13.02
C ALA A 159 -4.16 -3.90 -11.88
N VAL A 160 -5.25 -3.33 -11.34
CA VAL A 160 -6.07 -3.99 -10.31
C VAL A 160 -6.67 -5.30 -10.84
N TYR A 161 -7.20 -5.32 -12.07
CA TYR A 161 -7.70 -6.54 -12.70
C TYR A 161 -6.64 -7.64 -12.75
N LYS A 162 -5.43 -7.31 -13.21
CA LYS A 162 -4.32 -8.25 -13.30
C LYS A 162 -3.91 -8.78 -11.92
N ALA A 163 -3.74 -7.88 -10.94
CA ALA A 163 -3.36 -8.24 -9.57
C ALA A 163 -4.39 -9.19 -8.93
N VAL A 164 -5.69 -8.88 -9.02
CA VAL A 164 -6.74 -9.75 -8.47
C VAL A 164 -6.79 -11.10 -9.19
N LYS A 165 -6.60 -11.12 -10.51
CA LYS A 165 -6.55 -12.37 -11.26
C LYS A 165 -5.35 -13.24 -10.86
N GLU A 166 -4.19 -12.63 -10.67
CA GLU A 166 -2.95 -13.32 -10.30
C GLU A 166 -3.01 -13.85 -8.86
N VAL A 167 -3.37 -12.99 -7.91
CA VAL A 167 -3.33 -13.32 -6.47
C VAL A 167 -4.52 -14.20 -6.05
N CYS A 168 -5.71 -13.89 -6.57
CA CYS A 168 -6.96 -14.55 -6.13
C CYS A 168 -7.52 -15.56 -7.13
N GLY A 169 -6.99 -15.65 -8.35
CA GLY A 169 -7.55 -16.48 -9.42
C GLY A 169 -8.91 -15.99 -9.95
N VAL A 170 -9.35 -14.79 -9.56
CA VAL A 170 -10.68 -14.26 -9.86
C VAL A 170 -10.65 -13.36 -11.09
N LYS A 171 -11.56 -13.62 -12.04
CA LYS A 171 -11.78 -12.74 -13.19
C LYS A 171 -12.81 -11.67 -12.83
N LEU A 172 -12.48 -10.41 -13.08
CA LEU A 172 -13.35 -9.25 -12.89
C LEU A 172 -13.86 -8.73 -14.23
N GLY A 173 -15.02 -8.09 -14.22
CA GLY A 173 -15.50 -7.27 -15.33
C GLY A 173 -15.07 -5.81 -15.12
N ILE A 174 -14.66 -5.13 -16.19
CA ILE A 174 -14.38 -3.69 -16.14
C ILE A 174 -15.61 -2.96 -16.67
N LYS A 175 -16.26 -2.18 -15.78
CA LYS A 175 -17.27 -1.22 -16.20
C LYS A 175 -16.56 0.11 -16.48
N TRP A 176 -16.51 0.43 -17.75
CA TRP A 176 -15.83 1.62 -18.25
C TRP A 176 -16.27 2.89 -17.50
N VAL A 177 -15.36 3.65 -16.98
CA VAL A 177 -13.89 3.68 -17.16
C VAL A 177 -13.16 3.26 -15.87
N ASN A 178 -13.82 3.20 -14.73
CA ASN A 178 -13.23 3.32 -13.40
C ASN A 178 -13.72 2.30 -12.36
N ASP A 179 -14.59 1.37 -12.75
CA ASP A 179 -15.18 0.44 -11.80
C ASP A 179 -14.91 -1.01 -12.22
N LEU A 180 -14.57 -1.87 -11.24
CA LEU A 180 -14.46 -3.31 -11.46
C LEU A 180 -15.59 -4.03 -10.74
N TYR A 181 -16.10 -5.07 -11.38
CA TYR A 181 -17.26 -5.83 -10.93
C TYR A 181 -16.96 -7.32 -10.89
N LYS A 182 -17.55 -7.99 -9.90
CA LYS A 182 -17.67 -9.45 -9.83
C LYS A 182 -19.13 -9.78 -9.53
N ASP A 183 -19.72 -10.65 -10.35
CA ASP A 183 -21.11 -11.12 -10.19
C ASP A 183 -22.11 -9.97 -9.96
N ASN A 184 -22.06 -8.95 -10.83
CA ASN A 184 -22.85 -7.71 -10.76
C ASN A 184 -22.65 -6.84 -9.50
N ARG A 185 -21.66 -7.14 -8.67
CA ARG A 185 -21.29 -6.32 -7.52
C ARG A 185 -20.02 -5.56 -7.80
N LYS A 186 -20.02 -4.27 -7.46
CA LYS A 186 -18.83 -3.43 -7.55
C LYS A 186 -17.83 -3.86 -6.47
N VAL A 187 -16.63 -4.28 -6.88
CA VAL A 187 -15.54 -4.70 -6.00
C VAL A 187 -14.38 -3.73 -5.97
N CYS A 188 -14.29 -2.82 -6.95
CA CYS A 188 -13.30 -1.75 -6.95
C CYS A 188 -13.88 -0.51 -7.61
N GLY A 189 -13.55 0.66 -7.08
CA GLY A 189 -13.80 1.96 -7.68
C GLY A 189 -12.51 2.77 -7.71
N ILE A 190 -12.24 3.42 -8.83
CA ILE A 190 -11.04 4.20 -9.06
C ILE A 190 -11.44 5.66 -9.24
N LEU A 191 -10.78 6.55 -8.49
CA LEU A 191 -10.94 7.99 -8.59
C LEU A 191 -9.58 8.60 -8.95
N THR A 192 -9.48 9.15 -10.15
CA THR A 192 -8.30 9.90 -10.58
C THR A 192 -8.61 11.40 -10.45
N GLU A 193 -7.76 12.11 -9.70
CA GLU A 193 -7.82 13.55 -9.49
C GLU A 193 -6.51 14.19 -9.99
N ALA A 194 -6.61 15.24 -10.78
CA ALA A 194 -5.45 15.99 -11.25
C ALA A 194 -5.14 17.16 -10.33
N VAL A 195 -3.84 17.42 -10.16
CA VAL A 195 -3.30 18.66 -9.62
C VAL A 195 -2.64 19.38 -10.77
N THR A 196 -3.11 20.58 -11.07
CA THR A 196 -2.61 21.40 -12.18
C THR A 196 -1.78 22.53 -11.66
N ASP A 197 -0.68 22.81 -12.32
CA ASP A 197 0.09 24.05 -12.14
C ASP A 197 -0.69 25.21 -12.73
N PHE A 198 -0.85 26.27 -11.93
CA PHE A 198 -1.66 27.44 -12.30
C PHE A 198 -1.02 28.30 -13.40
N GLU A 199 0.30 28.29 -13.52
CA GLU A 199 1.01 29.14 -14.47
C GLU A 199 1.03 28.50 -15.87
N SER A 200 1.34 27.20 -15.92
CA SER A 200 1.45 26.46 -17.19
C SER A 200 0.16 25.80 -17.65
N GLY A 201 -0.80 25.57 -16.73
CA GLY A 201 -2.01 24.81 -16.99
C GLY A 201 -1.77 23.29 -17.17
N ASN A 202 -0.54 22.83 -16.99
CA ASN A 202 -0.19 21.43 -17.12
C ASN A 202 -0.58 20.63 -15.87
N ILE A 203 -0.76 19.34 -16.04
CA ILE A 203 -0.94 18.44 -14.89
C ILE A 203 0.43 18.22 -14.26
N GLU A 204 0.57 18.65 -13.01
CA GLU A 204 1.75 18.41 -12.20
C GLU A 204 1.71 17.02 -11.59
N PHE A 205 0.58 16.66 -10.98
CA PHE A 205 0.35 15.34 -10.40
C PHE A 205 -1.01 14.78 -10.81
N ALA A 206 -1.09 13.47 -10.94
CA ALA A 206 -2.32 12.70 -10.98
C ALA A 206 -2.35 11.77 -9.76
N ILE A 207 -3.39 11.90 -8.95
CA ILE A 207 -3.64 11.07 -7.79
C ILE A 207 -4.70 10.02 -8.16
N VAL A 208 -4.36 8.78 -8.01
CA VAL A 208 -5.24 7.65 -8.41
C VAL A 208 -5.61 6.81 -7.22
#